data_9bc294004e3f50685c8869dd455f819f
#
_entry.id   9bc294004e3f50685c8869dd455f819f
#
_cell.length_a   1.000
_cell.length_b   1.000
_cell.length_c   1.000
_cell.angle_alpha   90.00
_cell.angle_beta   90.00
_cell.angle_gamma   90.00
#
_symmetry.space_group_name_H-M   'P 1'
#
loop_
_entity.id
_entity.type
_entity.pdbx_description
1 polymer ?
#
loop_
_entity_poly.entity_id
_entity_poly.type
_entity_poly.pdbx_seq_one_letter_code
_entity_poly.pdbx_strand_id
1 'polypeptide(L)'
;TANDKLFFLSVRELADYVGNYCDAPGLAATNTAQSAGVWWLRSPDSGIGYYTGTVYDDGEVVNSLVNHDWAARPAFNLNSDSILFTSAADGGKTDAAVNGNLTEVGTGSAEWKLTLKDTSRSFSASASSTLVRVGENLTVTYSGAGTGKNEYVSAMLADNSGNILYYGRIAQNS
;
A
#
# COMPACT_ATOMS: atom_id res chain seq x y z
N THR A 1 16.58 13.81 -8.89
CA THR A 1 15.53 12.95 -8.31
C THR A 1 15.82 11.45 -8.46
N ALA A 2 16.78 11.02 -9.27
CA ALA A 2 17.07 9.58 -9.47
C ALA A 2 17.47 8.84 -8.17
N ASN A 3 17.94 9.56 -7.14
CA ASN A 3 18.35 9.01 -5.85
C ASN A 3 17.44 9.42 -4.69
N ASP A 4 16.39 10.20 -4.96
CA ASP A 4 15.48 10.65 -3.91
C ASP A 4 14.49 9.51 -3.59
N LYS A 5 14.46 9.14 -2.31
CA LYS A 5 13.51 8.13 -1.82
C LYS A 5 12.10 8.69 -1.67
N LEU A 6 11.98 9.97 -1.33
CA LEU A 6 10.74 10.73 -1.25
C LEU A 6 10.87 11.97 -2.12
N PHE A 7 9.80 12.30 -2.85
CA PHE A 7 9.76 13.46 -3.74
C PHE A 7 8.33 13.99 -3.84
N PHE A 8 8.16 15.23 -4.31
CA PHE A 8 6.87 15.73 -4.74
C PHE A 8 6.62 15.34 -6.20
N LEU A 9 5.39 15.01 -6.54
CA LEU A 9 5.01 14.77 -7.93
C LEU A 9 5.20 16.05 -8.76
N SER A 10 5.61 15.90 -10.00
CA SER A 10 5.49 16.96 -11.00
C SER A 10 4.06 17.01 -11.56
N VAL A 11 3.68 18.12 -12.18
CA VAL A 11 2.40 18.24 -12.91
C VAL A 11 2.28 17.14 -13.96
N ARG A 12 3.37 16.81 -14.66
CA ARG A 12 3.36 15.76 -15.68
C ARG A 12 3.13 14.37 -15.08
N GLU A 13 3.85 14.00 -14.02
CA GLU A 13 3.64 12.71 -13.36
C GLU A 13 2.23 12.60 -12.80
N LEU A 14 1.70 13.70 -12.27
CA LEU A 14 0.32 13.73 -11.81
C LEU A 14 -0.66 13.44 -12.96
N ALA A 15 -0.46 14.06 -14.12
CA ALA A 15 -1.27 13.83 -15.32
C ALA A 15 -1.13 12.37 -15.82
N ASP A 16 0.08 11.82 -15.81
CA ASP A 16 0.37 10.44 -16.25
C ASP A 16 -0.30 9.38 -15.33
N TYR A 17 -0.39 9.65 -14.02
CA TYR A 17 -0.94 8.70 -13.05
C TYR A 17 -2.45 8.83 -12.82
N VAL A 18 -2.98 10.03 -12.89
CA VAL A 18 -4.38 10.32 -12.56
C VAL A 18 -5.22 10.61 -13.80
N GLY A 19 -4.57 10.89 -14.94
CA GLY A 19 -5.23 11.28 -16.18
C GLY A 19 -5.53 12.78 -16.23
N ASN A 20 -6.77 13.16 -16.53
CA ASN A 20 -7.13 14.56 -16.63
C ASN A 20 -7.16 15.23 -15.25
N TYR A 21 -6.22 16.15 -14.99
CA TYR A 21 -6.03 16.83 -13.70
C TYR A 21 -6.98 18.01 -13.45
N CYS A 22 -7.87 18.33 -14.39
CA CYS A 22 -8.83 19.42 -14.20
C CYS A 22 -10.08 19.00 -13.41
N ASP A 23 -10.33 17.70 -13.23
CA ASP A 23 -11.55 17.18 -12.61
C ASP A 23 -11.30 15.84 -11.87
N ALA A 24 -10.21 15.73 -11.13
CA ALA A 24 -9.91 14.50 -10.44
C ALA A 24 -10.16 14.62 -8.92
N PRO A 25 -11.37 14.33 -8.42
CA PRO A 25 -11.67 14.41 -6.98
C PRO A 25 -10.76 13.53 -6.11
N GLY A 26 -10.11 12.52 -6.70
CA GLY A 26 -9.10 11.70 -6.02
C GLY A 26 -7.78 12.43 -5.74
N LEU A 27 -7.57 13.64 -6.26
CA LEU A 27 -6.43 14.49 -5.94
C LEU A 27 -6.65 15.35 -4.71
N ALA A 28 -7.89 15.63 -4.33
CA ALA A 28 -8.18 16.31 -3.09
C ALA A 28 -7.58 15.52 -1.93
N ALA A 29 -6.81 16.19 -1.08
CA ALA A 29 -6.21 15.59 0.10
C ALA A 29 -6.76 16.23 1.36
N THR A 30 -6.96 15.45 2.41
CA THR A 30 -7.26 15.98 3.73
C THR A 30 -5.96 16.25 4.49
N ASN A 31 -5.92 17.34 5.22
CA ASN A 31 -4.82 17.65 6.14
C ASN A 31 -5.02 16.90 7.48
N THR A 32 -4.10 17.07 8.43
CA THR A 32 -4.18 16.44 9.76
C THR A 32 -5.41 16.84 10.56
N ALA A 33 -6.09 17.94 10.21
CA ALA A 33 -7.36 18.36 10.79
C ALA A 33 -8.60 17.77 10.07
N GLN A 34 -8.39 16.85 9.11
CA GLN A 34 -9.42 16.23 8.27
C GLN A 34 -10.22 17.24 7.42
N SER A 35 -9.65 18.40 7.15
CA SER A 35 -10.17 19.37 6.19
C SER A 35 -9.46 19.25 4.85
N ALA A 36 -10.13 19.58 3.75
CA ALA A 36 -9.53 19.67 2.43
C ALA A 36 -8.31 20.60 2.46
N GLY A 37 -7.21 20.17 1.88
CA GLY A 37 -5.94 20.88 1.96
C GLY A 37 -5.26 21.04 0.61
N VAL A 38 -4.69 22.22 0.39
CA VAL A 38 -3.82 22.52 -0.76
C VAL A 38 -2.45 21.90 -0.52
N TRP A 39 -1.84 21.30 -1.55
CA TRP A 39 -0.54 20.67 -1.43
C TRP A 39 0.37 20.93 -2.65
N TRP A 40 1.67 20.90 -2.40
CA TRP A 40 2.71 21.27 -3.35
C TRP A 40 3.03 20.19 -4.37
N LEU A 41 3.25 20.64 -5.63
CA LEU A 41 3.95 19.90 -6.67
C LEU A 41 5.38 20.44 -6.83
N ARG A 42 6.27 19.69 -7.51
CA ARG A 42 7.65 20.10 -7.77
C ARG A 42 7.87 20.83 -9.10
N SER A 43 6.82 21.10 -9.87
CA SER A 43 6.92 21.76 -11.17
C SER A 43 6.91 23.27 -11.00
N PRO A 44 8.01 23.98 -11.28
CA PRO A 44 8.01 25.44 -11.30
C PRO A 44 7.16 25.95 -12.46
N ASP A 45 6.62 27.15 -12.32
CA ASP A 45 6.02 27.88 -13.44
C ASP A 45 7.11 28.27 -14.45
N SER A 46 6.82 28.15 -15.75
CA SER A 46 7.78 28.42 -16.81
C SER A 46 8.01 29.92 -17.08
N GLY A 47 7.10 30.77 -16.65
CA GLY A 47 7.13 32.21 -16.90
C GLY A 47 7.40 33.06 -15.67
N ILE A 48 7.10 32.53 -14.48
CA ILE A 48 7.15 33.31 -13.23
C ILE A 48 7.93 32.54 -12.17
N GLY A 49 9.17 32.93 -11.92
CA GLY A 49 10.14 32.20 -11.12
C GLY A 49 9.79 32.03 -9.63
N TYR A 50 8.75 32.64 -9.11
CA TYR A 50 8.25 32.52 -7.75
C TYR A 50 6.87 31.82 -7.66
N TYR A 51 6.47 31.11 -8.74
CA TYR A 51 5.29 30.26 -8.77
C TYR A 51 5.68 28.79 -8.96
N THR A 52 4.92 27.89 -8.38
CA THR A 52 5.04 26.45 -8.59
C THR A 52 3.66 25.80 -8.66
N GLY A 53 3.58 24.62 -9.28
CA GLY A 53 2.36 23.84 -9.34
C GLY A 53 1.88 23.42 -7.96
N THR A 54 0.58 23.45 -7.76
CA THR A 54 -0.12 23.04 -6.55
C THR A 54 -1.40 22.32 -6.93
N VAL A 55 -1.89 21.48 -6.04
CA VAL A 55 -3.23 20.89 -6.12
C VAL A 55 -4.08 21.54 -5.04
N TYR A 56 -5.21 22.09 -5.45
CA TYR A 56 -6.17 22.75 -4.56
C TYR A 56 -7.05 21.72 -3.86
N ASP A 57 -7.85 22.20 -2.91
CA ASP A 57 -8.74 21.38 -2.07
C ASP A 57 -9.89 20.72 -2.84
N ASP A 58 -10.23 21.23 -4.01
CA ASP A 58 -11.17 20.64 -4.97
C ASP A 58 -10.53 19.65 -5.96
N GLY A 59 -9.17 19.54 -5.96
CA GLY A 59 -8.41 18.70 -6.87
C GLY A 59 -7.91 19.41 -8.13
N GLU A 60 -8.19 20.72 -8.29
CA GLU A 60 -7.67 21.49 -9.41
C GLU A 60 -6.16 21.74 -9.30
N VAL A 61 -5.46 21.64 -10.43
CA VAL A 61 -4.02 21.93 -10.50
C VAL A 61 -3.81 23.36 -10.98
N VAL A 62 -3.23 24.19 -10.14
CA VAL A 62 -2.94 25.60 -10.41
C VAL A 62 -1.50 25.95 -10.08
N ASN A 63 -1.03 27.10 -10.55
CA ASN A 63 0.25 27.67 -10.15
C ASN A 63 0.05 28.69 -9.03
N SER A 64 0.83 28.58 -7.97
CA SER A 64 0.70 29.41 -6.77
C SER A 64 2.05 29.93 -6.28
N LEU A 65 2.00 31.04 -5.54
CA LEU A 65 3.16 31.66 -4.92
C LEU A 65 3.83 30.70 -3.94
N VAL A 66 5.15 30.54 -3.99
CA VAL A 66 5.93 29.62 -3.13
C VAL A 66 6.01 30.04 -1.67
N ASN A 67 5.44 31.18 -1.28
CA ASN A 67 5.44 31.69 0.11
C ASN A 67 4.19 31.28 0.92
N HIS A 68 3.36 30.39 0.40
CA HIS A 68 2.22 29.85 1.15
C HIS A 68 2.64 28.66 2.02
N ASP A 69 2.04 28.55 3.21
CA ASP A 69 2.21 27.42 4.14
C ASP A 69 1.20 26.30 3.81
N TRP A 70 1.45 25.60 2.69
CA TRP A 70 0.60 24.51 2.26
C TRP A 70 1.20 23.13 2.58
N ALA A 71 0.39 22.10 2.43
CA ALA A 71 0.76 20.76 2.82
C ALA A 71 1.80 20.13 1.89
N ALA A 72 2.63 19.24 2.45
CA ALA A 72 3.51 18.34 1.73
C ALA A 72 2.79 17.00 1.53
N ARG A 73 2.68 16.54 0.26
CA ARG A 73 2.21 15.20 -0.09
C ARG A 73 3.33 14.45 -0.81
N PRO A 74 4.18 13.74 -0.04
CA PRO A 74 5.31 13.03 -0.63
C PRO A 74 4.84 11.82 -1.44
N ALA A 75 5.53 11.56 -2.54
CA ALA A 75 5.46 10.35 -3.33
C ALA A 75 6.77 9.55 -3.19
N PHE A 76 6.73 8.26 -3.49
CA PHE A 76 7.90 7.41 -3.54
C PHE A 76 7.72 6.32 -4.60
N ASN A 77 8.83 5.82 -5.12
CA ASN A 77 8.82 4.66 -6.00
C ASN A 77 8.84 3.39 -5.15
N LEU A 78 7.87 2.52 -5.40
CA LEU A 78 7.77 1.23 -4.74
C LEU A 78 8.28 0.13 -5.68
N ASN A 79 9.21 -0.70 -5.18
CA ASN A 79 9.59 -1.91 -5.91
C ASN A 79 8.46 -2.94 -5.80
N SER A 80 7.75 -3.18 -6.88
CA SER A 80 6.64 -4.13 -6.93
C SER A 80 7.06 -5.57 -6.59
N ASP A 81 8.31 -5.96 -6.89
CA ASP A 81 8.84 -7.29 -6.56
C ASP A 81 8.95 -7.53 -5.06
N SER A 82 8.97 -6.45 -4.27
CA SER A 82 8.98 -6.50 -2.80
C SER A 82 7.58 -6.56 -2.19
N ILE A 83 6.52 -6.48 -2.98
CA ILE A 83 5.15 -6.59 -2.51
C ILE A 83 4.72 -8.06 -2.60
N LEU A 84 4.25 -8.60 -1.49
CA LEU A 84 3.66 -9.94 -1.46
C LEU A 84 2.21 -9.89 -1.93
N PHE A 85 1.42 -8.98 -1.35
CA PHE A 85 0.06 -8.65 -1.79
C PHE A 85 -0.41 -7.31 -1.20
N THR A 86 -1.54 -6.80 -1.70
CA THR A 86 -2.19 -5.59 -1.22
C THR A 86 -3.58 -5.93 -0.66
N SER A 87 -4.02 -5.16 0.31
CA SER A 87 -5.37 -5.27 0.90
C SER A 87 -5.91 -3.88 1.23
N ALA A 88 -7.21 -3.75 1.43
CA ALA A 88 -7.77 -2.52 1.97
C ALA A 88 -7.08 -2.15 3.30
N ALA A 89 -6.86 -0.86 3.53
CA ALA A 89 -6.18 -0.39 4.75
C ALA A 89 -7.00 -0.70 6.00
N ASP A 90 -8.33 -0.56 5.90
CA ASP A 90 -9.27 -0.94 6.95
C ASP A 90 -9.98 -2.25 6.60
N GLY A 91 -9.99 -3.19 7.54
CA GLY A 91 -10.67 -4.48 7.41
C GLY A 91 -10.15 -5.44 6.33
N GLY A 92 -9.20 -5.01 5.47
CA GLY A 92 -8.77 -5.79 4.32
C GLY A 92 -7.84 -6.97 4.63
N LYS A 93 -7.11 -6.91 5.75
CA LYS A 93 -6.28 -8.00 6.25
C LYS A 93 -6.48 -8.12 7.76
N THR A 94 -6.91 -9.29 8.21
CA THR A 94 -7.14 -9.51 9.64
C THR A 94 -5.85 -9.39 10.45
N ASP A 95 -5.94 -8.69 11.58
CA ASP A 95 -4.93 -8.66 12.64
C ASP A 95 -5.36 -9.52 13.84
N ALA A 96 -6.42 -10.32 13.69
CA ALA A 96 -6.96 -11.17 14.73
C ALA A 96 -5.91 -12.14 15.28
N ALA A 97 -6.11 -12.54 16.52
CA ALA A 97 -5.27 -13.52 17.20
C ALA A 97 -5.19 -14.85 16.42
N VAL A 98 -4.11 -15.57 16.66
CA VAL A 98 -3.87 -16.89 16.06
C VAL A 98 -4.98 -17.86 16.48
N ASN A 99 -5.80 -18.29 15.53
CA ASN A 99 -6.87 -19.25 15.76
C ASN A 99 -7.02 -20.28 14.62
N GLY A 100 -6.12 -20.21 13.64
CA GLY A 100 -6.12 -21.13 12.50
C GLY A 100 -7.14 -20.80 11.41
N ASN A 101 -7.98 -19.79 11.56
CA ASN A 101 -8.94 -19.42 10.55
C ASN A 101 -8.35 -18.44 9.53
N LEU A 102 -8.69 -18.65 8.27
CA LEU A 102 -8.40 -17.68 7.19
C LEU A 102 -9.62 -16.80 6.97
N THR A 103 -9.39 -15.52 6.82
CA THR A 103 -10.43 -14.53 6.47
C THR A 103 -10.22 -14.01 5.06
N GLU A 104 -11.30 -13.65 4.41
CA GLU A 104 -11.25 -13.04 3.09
C GLU A 104 -10.44 -11.73 3.12
N VAL A 105 -9.63 -11.52 2.08
CA VAL A 105 -8.85 -10.28 1.92
C VAL A 105 -9.71 -9.26 1.20
N GLY A 106 -10.09 -8.21 1.91
CA GLY A 106 -10.86 -7.10 1.33
C GLY A 106 -9.99 -6.24 0.41
N THR A 107 -10.54 -5.87 -0.74
CA THR A 107 -9.85 -5.04 -1.76
C THR A 107 -10.55 -3.73 -2.08
N GLY A 108 -11.76 -3.50 -1.55
CA GLY A 108 -12.56 -2.31 -1.83
C GLY A 108 -12.22 -1.15 -0.88
N SER A 109 -11.17 -0.36 -1.18
CA SER A 109 -10.80 0.81 -0.37
C SER A 109 -10.08 1.85 -1.21
N ALA A 110 -10.20 3.13 -0.80
CA ALA A 110 -9.38 4.22 -1.33
C ALA A 110 -7.94 4.21 -0.76
N GLU A 111 -7.75 3.53 0.39
CA GLU A 111 -6.46 3.39 1.04
C GLU A 111 -6.03 1.93 1.07
N TRP A 112 -4.73 1.69 0.86
CA TRP A 112 -4.18 0.34 0.71
C TRP A 112 -3.11 0.05 1.73
N LYS A 113 -3.17 -1.14 2.30
CA LYS A 113 -2.10 -1.72 3.11
C LYS A 113 -1.24 -2.64 2.23
N LEU A 114 0.06 -2.39 2.23
CA LEU A 114 1.03 -3.22 1.52
C LEU A 114 1.58 -4.30 2.46
N THR A 115 1.55 -5.55 2.03
CA THR A 115 2.27 -6.63 2.72
C THR A 115 3.56 -6.87 1.95
N LEU A 116 4.69 -6.56 2.58
CA LEU A 116 6.01 -6.66 1.98
C LEU A 116 6.60 -8.05 2.17
N LYS A 117 7.38 -8.49 1.20
CA LYS A 117 8.15 -9.72 1.22
C LYS A 117 9.48 -9.47 1.94
N ASP A 118 9.75 -10.22 2.99
CA ASP A 118 11.05 -10.23 3.66
C ASP A 118 11.88 -11.42 3.12
N THR A 119 12.86 -11.10 2.28
CA THR A 119 13.76 -12.09 1.67
C THR A 119 14.96 -12.44 2.55
N SER A 120 15.11 -11.79 3.70
CA SER A 120 16.20 -12.05 4.65
C SER A 120 15.95 -13.27 5.53
N ARG A 121 14.72 -13.80 5.53
CA ARG A 121 14.32 -14.92 6.38
C ARG A 121 14.45 -16.27 5.68
N SER A 122 15.01 -17.24 6.40
CA SER A 122 15.13 -18.63 5.94
C SER A 122 13.93 -19.45 6.44
N PHE A 123 12.73 -19.12 5.97
CA PHE A 123 11.52 -19.87 6.27
C PHE A 123 11.26 -20.94 5.20
N SER A 124 10.92 -22.14 5.65
CA SER A 124 10.48 -23.22 4.75
C SER A 124 9.21 -23.87 5.27
N ALA A 125 8.35 -24.29 4.35
CA ALA A 125 7.13 -25.03 4.67
C ALA A 125 6.93 -26.15 3.65
N SER A 126 6.36 -27.26 4.12
CA SER A 126 6.02 -28.42 3.29
C SER A 126 4.63 -28.92 3.68
N ALA A 127 3.78 -29.12 2.69
CA ALA A 127 2.44 -29.64 2.86
C ALA A 127 2.43 -31.18 2.71
N SER A 128 1.56 -31.86 3.46
CA SER A 128 1.39 -33.32 3.38
C SER A 128 0.75 -33.79 2.07
N SER A 129 0.11 -32.89 1.33
CA SER A 129 -0.53 -33.16 0.02
C SER A 129 -0.53 -31.90 -0.84
N THR A 130 -0.48 -32.08 -2.15
CA THR A 130 -0.68 -31.03 -3.14
C THR A 130 -2.13 -30.85 -3.55
N LEU A 131 -3.00 -31.77 -3.15
CA LEU A 131 -4.44 -31.74 -3.42
C LEU A 131 -5.19 -31.96 -2.13
N VAL A 132 -6.10 -31.04 -1.79
CA VAL A 132 -6.99 -31.11 -0.62
C VAL A 132 -8.41 -30.82 -1.07
N ARG A 133 -9.36 -31.65 -0.66
CA ARG A 133 -10.79 -31.45 -0.93
C ARG A 133 -11.43 -30.66 0.19
N VAL A 134 -12.52 -30.01 -0.10
CA VAL A 134 -13.33 -29.32 0.91
C VAL A 134 -13.73 -30.27 2.02
N GLY A 135 -13.43 -29.90 3.25
CA GLY A 135 -13.67 -30.72 4.45
C GLY A 135 -12.51 -31.63 4.87
N GLU A 136 -11.44 -31.71 4.09
CA GLU A 136 -10.23 -32.43 4.47
C GLU A 136 -9.22 -31.53 5.18
N ASN A 137 -8.38 -32.10 6.04
CA ASN A 137 -7.32 -31.40 6.73
C ASN A 137 -6.02 -31.46 5.93
N LEU A 138 -5.34 -30.34 5.81
CA LEU A 138 -3.99 -30.26 5.29
C LEU A 138 -3.00 -30.05 6.45
N THR A 139 -2.07 -30.98 6.61
CA THR A 139 -0.96 -30.81 7.55
C THR A 139 0.19 -30.09 6.86
N VAL A 140 0.65 -28.98 7.45
CA VAL A 140 1.82 -28.23 6.99
C VAL A 140 2.88 -28.28 8.08
N THR A 141 4.07 -28.78 7.71
CA THR A 141 5.26 -28.71 8.56
C THR A 141 6.10 -27.51 8.13
N TYR A 142 6.68 -26.79 9.08
CA TYR A 142 7.50 -25.62 8.77
C TYR A 142 8.75 -25.54 9.65
N SER A 143 9.76 -24.80 9.19
CA SER A 143 10.96 -24.47 9.93
C SER A 143 11.46 -23.08 9.65
N GLY A 144 12.31 -22.52 10.52
CA GLY A 144 12.85 -21.19 10.37
C GLY A 144 11.86 -20.05 10.66
N ALA A 145 10.75 -20.35 11.34
CA ALA A 145 9.84 -19.32 11.80
C ALA A 145 10.51 -18.47 12.89
N GLY A 146 10.34 -17.14 12.79
CA GLY A 146 10.78 -16.22 13.83
C GLY A 146 10.02 -16.44 15.13
N THR A 147 10.65 -16.09 16.26
CA THR A 147 10.05 -16.13 17.59
C THR A 147 9.87 -14.72 18.13
N GLY A 148 8.82 -14.48 18.90
CA GLY A 148 8.57 -13.21 19.54
C GLY A 148 7.13 -12.74 19.47
N LYS A 149 6.83 -11.68 20.21
CA LYS A 149 5.47 -11.16 20.40
C LYS A 149 4.73 -10.79 19.10
N ASN A 150 5.46 -10.39 18.06
CA ASN A 150 4.88 -9.94 16.78
C ASN A 150 5.24 -10.88 15.63
N GLU A 151 5.74 -12.10 15.92
CA GLU A 151 6.15 -13.06 14.91
C GLU A 151 5.06 -14.14 14.77
N TYR A 152 4.57 -14.29 13.56
CA TYR A 152 3.47 -15.19 13.24
C TYR A 152 3.80 -16.03 12.00
N VAL A 153 3.38 -17.27 12.00
CA VAL A 153 3.23 -18.06 10.78
C VAL A 153 1.86 -17.76 10.21
N SER A 154 1.82 -17.32 8.98
CA SER A 154 0.58 -16.97 8.30
C SER A 154 0.36 -17.87 7.08
N ALA A 155 -0.88 -18.19 6.80
CA ALA A 155 -1.28 -18.87 5.58
C ALA A 155 -2.05 -17.90 4.67
N MET A 156 -1.91 -18.13 3.37
CA MET A 156 -2.58 -17.41 2.32
C MET A 156 -3.14 -18.41 1.31
N LEU A 157 -4.36 -18.15 0.82
CA LEU A 157 -4.91 -18.86 -0.34
C LEU A 157 -4.97 -17.90 -1.51
N ALA A 158 -4.39 -18.33 -2.62
CA ALA A 158 -4.40 -17.58 -3.87
C ALA A 158 -5.25 -18.30 -4.93
N ASP A 159 -5.78 -17.53 -5.86
CA ASP A 159 -6.36 -18.07 -7.08
C ASP A 159 -5.27 -18.51 -8.09
N ASN A 160 -5.69 -19.03 -9.24
CA ASN A 160 -4.77 -19.47 -10.31
C ASN A 160 -4.01 -18.30 -10.97
N SER A 161 -4.43 -17.06 -10.75
CA SER A 161 -3.79 -15.84 -11.23
C SER A 161 -2.78 -15.26 -10.22
N GLY A 162 -2.72 -15.86 -9.01
CA GLY A 162 -1.84 -15.42 -7.93
C GLY A 162 -2.45 -14.34 -7.02
N ASN A 163 -3.73 -13.99 -7.19
CA ASN A 163 -4.39 -13.05 -6.30
C ASN A 163 -4.65 -13.70 -4.94
N ILE A 164 -4.27 -13.05 -3.86
CA ILE A 164 -4.52 -13.55 -2.50
C ILE A 164 -5.98 -13.28 -2.13
N LEU A 165 -6.73 -14.35 -1.95
CA LEU A 165 -8.16 -14.31 -1.62
C LEU A 165 -8.40 -14.40 -0.11
N TYR A 166 -7.59 -15.18 0.61
CA TYR A 166 -7.72 -15.38 2.05
C TYR A 166 -6.37 -15.27 2.74
N TYR A 167 -6.39 -14.74 3.95
CA TYR A 167 -5.22 -14.59 4.82
C TYR A 167 -5.59 -14.91 6.27
N GLY A 168 -4.66 -15.51 7.02
CA GLY A 168 -4.80 -15.71 8.46
C GLY A 168 -3.50 -16.03 9.15
N ARG A 169 -3.40 -15.67 10.43
CA ARG A 169 -2.32 -16.06 11.32
C ARG A 169 -2.66 -17.42 11.92
N ILE A 170 -1.89 -18.46 11.56
CA ILE A 170 -2.19 -19.85 11.92
C ILE A 170 -1.38 -20.36 13.11
N ALA A 171 -0.21 -19.81 13.36
CA ALA A 171 0.62 -20.15 14.50
C ALA A 171 1.48 -18.96 14.94
N GLN A 172 1.90 -19.01 16.21
CA GLN A 172 2.89 -18.11 16.79
C GLN A 172 3.92 -18.93 17.54
N ASN A 173 5.20 -18.70 17.24
CA ASN A 173 6.29 -19.24 18.02
C ASN A 173 6.59 -18.29 19.18
N SER A 174 6.40 -18.72 20.39
CA SER A 174 6.70 -17.97 21.61
C SER A 174 8.01 -18.44 22.24
#